data_b7ab6057ec022488e93311493f2a9a92
#
_entry.id   b7ab6057ec022488e93311493f2a9a92
#
_cell.length_a   1.000
_cell.length_b   1.000
_cell.length_c   1.000
_cell.angle_alpha   90.00
_cell.angle_beta   90.00
_cell.angle_gamma   90.00
#
_symmetry.space_group_name_H-M   'P 1'
#
loop_
_entity.id
_entity.type
_entity.pdbx_description
1 polymer ?
#
loop_
_entity_poly.entity_id
_entity_poly.type
_entity_poly.pdbx_seq_one_letter_code
_entity_poly.pdbx_strand_id
1 'polypeptide(L)'
;MHYDDYDFDDKNCTHGYKDDVLAFVSVCRDWNVPCSIERSRSGNGAHVWVFFTDAIPAIKVRRFGNIILTEAMKPNGRISFDSYDRFFPNQDRIPEGGFGNLIALPLQGGARKVGNSVFVDDKFLPFKDQWAYLYNVKRIDECVVDRLLVEHQQEDFGALATSSEAKPWEIPIVQEVARTDFDSKLKINKSDNIYIPLSSISSKVINQLKRFAAFKNPDFYSKQAMRISTYNIPRIICRADFNDEFLVMPRGCEEAIIAMLSSLSIDYEIIDKTNHGKS
;
A
#
# COMPACT_ATOMS: atom_id res chain seq x y z
N MET A 1 8.01 -4.79 -5.83
CA MET A 1 6.62 -4.41 -5.54
C MET A 1 5.79 -4.73 -6.76
N HIS A 2 4.61 -5.28 -6.58
CA HIS A 2 3.75 -5.75 -7.68
C HIS A 2 2.46 -4.94 -7.69
N TYR A 3 2.09 -4.37 -8.85
CA TYR A 3 0.86 -3.64 -9.06
C TYR A 3 0.06 -4.33 -10.15
N ASP A 4 -1.14 -4.77 -9.83
CA ASP A 4 -2.10 -5.32 -10.78
C ASP A 4 -3.34 -4.44 -10.83
N ASP A 5 -3.90 -4.30 -12.02
CA ASP A 5 -5.18 -3.65 -12.24
C ASP A 5 -6.26 -4.73 -12.16
N TYR A 6 -7.07 -4.70 -11.10
CA TYR A 6 -8.03 -5.78 -10.81
C TYR A 6 -9.38 -5.61 -11.49
N ASP A 7 -9.72 -4.39 -11.91
CA ASP A 7 -11.01 -4.08 -12.51
C ASP A 7 -10.89 -3.84 -14.02
N PHE A 8 -10.81 -4.95 -14.75
CA PHE A 8 -10.71 -4.92 -16.20
C PHE A 8 -11.99 -4.41 -16.88
N ASP A 9 -13.14 -4.54 -16.26
CA ASP A 9 -14.47 -4.17 -16.79
C ASP A 9 -15.09 -2.96 -16.09
N ASP A 10 -14.47 -2.41 -15.07
CA ASP A 10 -15.02 -1.24 -14.38
C ASP A 10 -14.63 0.05 -15.12
N LYS A 11 -15.53 0.51 -15.99
CA LYS A 11 -15.39 1.77 -16.72
C LYS A 11 -15.32 3.01 -15.83
N ASN A 12 -15.50 2.85 -14.53
CA ASN A 12 -15.47 3.91 -13.53
C ASN A 12 -14.14 3.96 -12.75
N CYS A 13 -13.17 3.08 -13.01
CA CYS A 13 -11.86 3.14 -12.40
C CYS A 13 -11.08 4.34 -12.98
N THR A 14 -11.10 5.47 -12.27
CA THR A 14 -10.48 6.74 -12.71
C THR A 14 -8.96 6.74 -12.59
N HIS A 15 -8.38 5.78 -11.88
CA HIS A 15 -6.93 5.66 -11.65
C HIS A 15 -6.48 4.23 -11.86
N GLY A 16 -5.94 3.95 -13.05
CA GLY A 16 -5.36 2.65 -13.35
C GLY A 16 -4.02 2.40 -12.62
N TYR A 17 -3.58 1.13 -12.55
CA TYR A 17 -2.31 0.73 -11.91
C TYR A 17 -1.09 1.56 -12.34
N LYS A 18 -1.14 2.19 -13.52
CA LYS A 18 -0.04 3.01 -14.06
C LYS A 18 0.23 4.25 -13.22
N ASP A 19 -0.83 4.91 -12.76
CA ASP A 19 -0.71 6.11 -11.93
C ASP A 19 -0.11 5.78 -10.58
N ASP A 20 -0.49 4.66 -9.98
CA ASP A 20 0.07 4.16 -8.72
C ASP A 20 1.55 3.79 -8.85
N VAL A 21 1.91 3.11 -9.94
CA VAL A 21 3.30 2.79 -10.25
C VAL A 21 4.13 4.07 -10.42
N LEU A 22 3.63 5.06 -11.15
CA LEU A 22 4.33 6.32 -11.37
C LEU A 22 4.46 7.15 -10.09
N ALA A 23 3.46 7.13 -9.21
CA ALA A 23 3.55 7.76 -7.91
C ALA A 23 4.67 7.14 -7.06
N PHE A 24 4.77 5.81 -7.01
CA PHE A 24 5.85 5.11 -6.35
C PHE A 24 7.23 5.43 -6.96
N VAL A 25 7.33 5.43 -8.27
CA VAL A 25 8.56 5.76 -9.01
C VAL A 25 8.97 7.22 -8.79
N SER A 26 8.02 8.15 -8.67
CA SER A 26 8.30 9.55 -8.33
C SER A 26 9.01 9.67 -6.98
N VAL A 27 8.50 9.01 -5.95
CA VAL A 27 9.15 8.99 -4.63
C VAL A 27 10.55 8.39 -4.71
N CYS A 28 10.70 7.28 -5.45
CA CYS A 28 12.02 6.70 -5.66
C CYS A 28 13.00 7.71 -6.27
N ARG A 29 12.55 8.53 -7.23
CA ARG A 29 13.38 9.59 -7.84
C ARG A 29 13.75 10.69 -6.86
N ASP A 30 12.77 11.18 -6.12
CA ASP A 30 12.96 12.25 -5.15
C ASP A 30 13.98 11.83 -4.07
N TRP A 31 14.00 10.57 -3.72
CA TRP A 31 14.93 10.00 -2.75
C TRP A 31 16.21 9.42 -3.36
N ASN A 32 16.43 9.61 -4.67
CA ASN A 32 17.56 9.05 -5.42
C ASN A 32 17.69 7.52 -5.32
N VAL A 33 16.56 6.81 -5.30
CA VAL A 33 16.47 5.36 -5.33
C VAL A 33 16.24 4.91 -6.77
N PRO A 34 17.24 4.33 -7.46
CA PRO A 34 17.04 3.78 -8.79
C PRO A 34 16.07 2.60 -8.73
N CYS A 35 15.07 2.64 -9.58
CA CYS A 35 14.10 1.57 -9.73
C CYS A 35 13.78 1.32 -11.21
N SER A 36 13.21 0.17 -11.51
CA SER A 36 12.87 -0.26 -12.87
C SER A 36 11.44 -0.75 -12.92
N ILE A 37 10.68 -0.35 -13.92
CA ILE A 37 9.31 -0.80 -14.14
C ILE A 37 9.35 -2.00 -15.08
N GLU A 38 8.73 -3.10 -14.70
CA GLU A 38 8.48 -4.25 -15.55
C GLU A 38 6.96 -4.38 -15.78
N ARG A 39 6.53 -4.49 -17.02
CA ARG A 39 5.17 -4.90 -17.33
C ARG A 39 4.95 -6.33 -16.86
N SER A 40 3.86 -6.61 -16.16
CA SER A 40 3.57 -7.94 -15.61
C SER A 40 3.45 -9.00 -16.71
N ARG A 41 3.49 -10.26 -16.31
CA ARG A 41 3.32 -11.40 -17.22
C ARG A 41 1.97 -11.39 -17.94
N SER A 42 0.91 -10.96 -17.27
CA SER A 42 -0.43 -10.83 -17.86
C SER A 42 -0.53 -9.66 -18.83
N GLY A 43 0.31 -8.64 -18.66
CA GLY A 43 0.24 -7.37 -19.38
C GLY A 43 -0.66 -6.33 -18.69
N ASN A 44 -1.37 -6.70 -17.64
CA ASN A 44 -2.41 -5.91 -16.99
C ASN A 44 -1.96 -5.31 -15.65
N GLY A 45 -0.68 -5.29 -15.41
CA GLY A 45 -0.08 -4.74 -14.20
C GLY A 45 1.40 -4.48 -14.39
N ALA A 46 2.09 -4.07 -13.34
CA ALA A 46 3.52 -3.86 -13.37
C ALA A 46 4.20 -4.24 -12.05
N HIS A 47 5.47 -4.57 -12.16
CA HIS A 47 6.37 -4.74 -11.03
C HIS A 47 7.35 -3.58 -10.97
N VAL A 48 7.60 -3.02 -9.80
CA VAL A 48 8.69 -2.08 -9.60
C VAL A 48 9.85 -2.79 -8.90
N TRP A 49 10.98 -2.85 -9.58
CA TRP A 49 12.19 -3.53 -9.13
C TRP A 49 13.18 -2.53 -8.57
N VAL A 50 13.70 -2.79 -7.37
CA VAL A 50 14.88 -2.12 -6.80
C VAL A 50 15.98 -3.17 -6.68
N PHE A 51 17.16 -2.87 -7.24
CA PHE A 51 18.29 -3.78 -7.26
C PHE A 51 19.34 -3.33 -6.24
N PHE A 52 19.93 -4.28 -5.51
CA PHE A 52 20.92 -4.02 -4.48
C PHE A 52 22.30 -4.52 -4.92
N THR A 53 23.36 -3.87 -4.42
CA THR A 53 24.75 -4.31 -4.66
C THR A 53 25.04 -5.64 -3.99
N ASP A 54 24.52 -5.81 -2.78
CA ASP A 54 24.74 -6.96 -1.93
C ASP A 54 23.44 -7.49 -1.33
N ALA A 55 23.51 -8.64 -0.68
CA ALA A 55 22.34 -9.19 0.02
C ALA A 55 22.03 -8.37 1.28
N ILE A 56 20.80 -7.87 1.35
CA ILE A 56 20.29 -7.09 2.49
C ILE A 56 19.23 -7.91 3.24
N PRO A 57 19.18 -7.85 4.58
CA PRO A 57 18.15 -8.54 5.35
C PRO A 57 16.75 -8.21 4.88
N ALA A 58 15.92 -9.24 4.69
CA ALA A 58 14.56 -9.08 4.14
C ALA A 58 13.70 -8.08 4.94
N ILE A 59 13.85 -8.08 6.27
CA ILE A 59 13.15 -7.13 7.15
C ILE A 59 13.49 -5.66 6.83
N LYS A 60 14.77 -5.35 6.54
CA LYS A 60 15.19 -4.00 6.16
C LYS A 60 14.57 -3.59 4.83
N VAL A 61 14.67 -4.47 3.82
CA VAL A 61 14.12 -4.20 2.48
C VAL A 61 12.60 -4.00 2.54
N ARG A 62 11.92 -4.78 3.37
CA ARG A 62 10.46 -4.63 3.56
C ARG A 62 10.11 -3.30 4.19
N ARG A 63 10.81 -2.88 5.26
CA ARG A 63 10.62 -1.57 5.88
C ARG A 63 10.89 -0.45 4.89
N PHE A 64 11.98 -0.55 4.15
CA PHE A 64 12.37 0.40 3.13
C PHE A 64 11.28 0.55 2.04
N GLY A 65 10.78 -0.55 1.49
CA GLY A 65 9.70 -0.47 0.50
C GLY A 65 8.39 0.08 1.07
N ASN A 66 8.10 -0.22 2.36
CA ASN A 66 6.91 0.30 3.03
C ASN A 66 6.96 1.82 3.23
N ILE A 67 8.11 2.40 3.58
CA ILE A 67 8.22 3.86 3.71
C ILE A 67 8.07 4.56 2.36
N ILE A 68 8.62 4.01 1.27
CA ILE A 68 8.41 4.55 -0.08
C ILE A 68 6.94 4.48 -0.47
N LEU A 69 6.28 3.35 -0.23
CA LEU A 69 4.86 3.18 -0.51
C LEU A 69 4.01 4.17 0.28
N THR A 70 4.35 4.36 1.56
CA THR A 70 3.69 5.34 2.44
C THR A 70 3.80 6.74 1.88
N GLU A 71 4.99 7.14 1.46
CA GLU A 71 5.22 8.46 0.88
C GLU A 71 4.45 8.63 -0.43
N ALA A 72 4.46 7.62 -1.29
CA ALA A 72 3.73 7.65 -2.55
C ALA A 72 2.21 7.80 -2.38
N MET A 73 1.68 7.39 -1.22
CA MET A 73 0.25 7.54 -0.90
C MET A 73 -0.13 8.93 -0.43
N LYS A 74 0.83 9.77 0.02
CA LYS A 74 0.57 11.10 0.59
C LYS A 74 -0.03 12.13 -0.39
N PRO A 75 0.48 12.29 -1.63
CA PRO A 75 0.08 13.42 -2.48
C PRO A 75 -1.38 13.38 -2.92
N ASN A 76 -1.94 12.20 -3.10
CA ASN A 76 -3.24 12.06 -3.75
C ASN A 76 -4.34 11.50 -2.86
N GLY A 77 -4.04 10.97 -1.65
CA GLY A 77 -5.02 10.36 -0.75
C GLY A 77 -5.89 9.24 -1.38
N ARG A 78 -5.73 9.06 -2.68
CA ARG A 78 -6.57 8.26 -3.58
C ARG A 78 -5.85 7.04 -4.16
N ILE A 79 -4.57 6.82 -3.83
CA ILE A 79 -3.94 5.55 -4.21
C ILE A 79 -4.70 4.47 -3.45
N SER A 80 -5.51 3.75 -4.19
CA SER A 80 -6.32 2.66 -3.69
C SER A 80 -5.40 1.52 -3.25
N PHE A 81 -5.67 0.93 -2.08
CA PHE A 81 -5.02 -0.34 -1.72
C PHE A 81 -5.39 -1.46 -2.70
N ASP A 82 -6.36 -1.24 -3.57
CA ASP A 82 -6.89 -2.21 -4.50
C ASP A 82 -5.91 -2.53 -5.63
N SER A 83 -5.06 -1.56 -6.03
CA SER A 83 -4.00 -1.78 -7.03
C SER A 83 -2.73 -2.42 -6.44
N TYR A 84 -2.59 -2.45 -5.10
CA TYR A 84 -1.45 -3.04 -4.42
C TYR A 84 -1.67 -4.52 -4.10
N ASP A 85 -1.09 -5.43 -4.87
CA ASP A 85 -1.20 -6.87 -4.62
C ASP A 85 -0.22 -7.35 -3.55
N ARG A 86 1.07 -7.17 -3.76
CA ARG A 86 2.08 -7.72 -2.84
C ARG A 86 3.45 -7.07 -2.96
N PHE A 87 4.22 -7.24 -1.90
CA PHE A 87 5.60 -6.81 -1.80
C PHE A 87 6.52 -8.01 -1.60
N PHE A 88 7.63 -8.04 -2.32
CA PHE A 88 8.67 -9.05 -2.12
C PHE A 88 9.96 -8.41 -1.60
N PRO A 89 10.62 -9.05 -0.61
CA PRO A 89 10.20 -10.25 0.12
C PRO A 89 8.97 -9.98 0.98
N ASN A 90 8.04 -10.95 1.10
CA ASN A 90 6.83 -10.79 1.94
C ASN A 90 7.00 -11.38 3.34
N GLN A 91 8.19 -11.87 3.68
CA GLN A 91 8.56 -12.46 4.97
C GLN A 91 9.81 -11.79 5.52
N ASP A 92 9.89 -11.61 6.82
CA ASP A 92 11.09 -11.07 7.49
C ASP A 92 12.20 -12.11 7.61
N ARG A 93 11.79 -13.37 7.75
CA ARG A 93 12.69 -14.55 7.86
C ARG A 93 12.09 -15.73 7.11
N ILE A 94 12.95 -16.60 6.63
CA ILE A 94 12.55 -17.89 6.07
C ILE A 94 12.32 -18.84 7.25
N PRO A 95 11.18 -19.55 7.35
CA PRO A 95 10.98 -20.58 8.37
C PRO A 95 12.04 -21.67 8.26
N GLU A 96 12.45 -22.22 9.40
CA GLU A 96 13.43 -23.29 9.43
C GLU A 96 12.94 -24.51 8.60
N GLY A 97 13.77 -24.98 7.65
CA GLY A 97 13.37 -26.02 6.69
C GLY A 97 12.38 -25.60 5.60
N GLY A 98 11.99 -24.32 5.55
CA GLY A 98 11.06 -23.79 4.54
C GLY A 98 11.78 -23.19 3.33
N PHE A 99 11.03 -23.02 2.24
CA PHE A 99 11.46 -22.22 1.09
C PHE A 99 11.01 -20.78 1.28
N GLY A 100 11.85 -19.83 0.83
CA GLY A 100 11.46 -18.43 0.69
C GLY A 100 10.33 -18.27 -0.35
N ASN A 101 9.86 -17.04 -0.50
CA ASN A 101 8.83 -16.77 -1.49
C ASN A 101 9.37 -16.96 -2.90
N LEU A 102 8.58 -17.64 -3.72
CA LEU A 102 8.85 -17.70 -5.15
C LEU A 102 8.49 -16.37 -5.78
N ILE A 103 9.43 -15.78 -6.51
CA ILE A 103 9.23 -14.58 -7.31
C ILE A 103 9.33 -14.95 -8.80
N ALA A 104 8.40 -14.44 -9.59
CA ALA A 104 8.47 -14.56 -11.02
C ALA A 104 9.54 -13.60 -11.57
N LEU A 105 10.60 -14.13 -12.15
CA LEU A 105 11.63 -13.29 -12.74
C LEU A 105 11.14 -12.60 -14.02
N PRO A 106 11.65 -11.40 -14.34
CA PRO A 106 11.35 -10.71 -15.58
C PRO A 106 11.89 -11.46 -16.81
N LEU A 107 11.49 -11.01 -17.97
CA LEU A 107 11.93 -11.50 -19.27
C LEU A 107 11.57 -12.96 -19.57
N GLN A 108 10.44 -13.44 -19.04
CA GLN A 108 9.95 -14.80 -19.30
C GLN A 108 9.69 -15.02 -20.79
N GLY A 109 10.26 -16.08 -21.34
CA GLY A 109 10.30 -16.31 -22.78
C GLY A 109 8.95 -16.33 -23.50
N GLY A 110 7.91 -16.91 -22.90
CA GLY A 110 6.56 -16.91 -23.46
C GLY A 110 5.89 -15.54 -23.43
N ALA A 111 5.90 -14.89 -22.28
CA ALA A 111 5.29 -13.57 -22.09
C ALA A 111 6.00 -12.47 -22.90
N ARG A 112 7.33 -12.54 -22.99
CA ARG A 112 8.13 -11.58 -23.75
C ARG A 112 7.78 -11.54 -25.25
N LYS A 113 7.37 -12.67 -25.84
CA LYS A 113 6.98 -12.73 -27.25
C LYS A 113 5.76 -11.85 -27.59
N VAL A 114 4.92 -11.60 -26.60
CA VAL A 114 3.72 -10.75 -26.73
C VAL A 114 3.91 -9.37 -26.07
N GLY A 115 5.16 -9.02 -25.71
CA GLY A 115 5.48 -7.72 -25.14
C GLY A 115 5.23 -7.58 -23.64
N ASN A 116 5.02 -8.69 -22.94
CA ASN A 116 4.83 -8.75 -21.48
C ASN A 116 6.10 -9.26 -20.78
N SER A 117 6.18 -9.14 -19.45
CA SER A 117 7.38 -9.47 -18.66
C SER A 117 8.63 -8.79 -19.19
N VAL A 118 8.51 -7.52 -19.56
CA VAL A 118 9.57 -6.66 -20.12
C VAL A 118 9.71 -5.38 -19.36
N PHE A 119 10.94 -4.87 -19.26
CA PHE A 119 11.18 -3.55 -18.69
C PHE A 119 10.67 -2.46 -19.64
N VAL A 120 10.05 -1.45 -19.05
CA VAL A 120 9.39 -0.35 -19.74
C VAL A 120 9.84 0.99 -19.17
N ASP A 121 9.71 2.03 -19.99
CA ASP A 121 9.90 3.42 -19.55
C ASP A 121 8.65 3.97 -18.79
N ASP A 122 8.69 5.24 -18.40
CA ASP A 122 7.58 5.92 -17.71
C ASP A 122 6.31 6.06 -18.56
N LYS A 123 6.43 5.90 -19.88
CA LYS A 123 5.29 5.85 -20.79
C LYS A 123 4.79 4.42 -21.01
N PHE A 124 5.34 3.48 -20.23
CA PHE A 124 5.08 2.05 -20.35
C PHE A 124 5.44 1.48 -21.73
N LEU A 125 6.41 2.10 -22.44
CA LEU A 125 6.93 1.58 -23.71
C LEU A 125 8.13 0.67 -23.42
N PRO A 126 8.20 -0.53 -24.02
CA PRO A 126 9.30 -1.45 -23.81
C PRO A 126 10.64 -0.90 -24.30
N PHE A 127 11.71 -1.10 -23.54
CA PHE A 127 13.07 -0.84 -24.05
C PHE A 127 13.39 -1.78 -25.20
N LYS A 128 14.09 -1.26 -26.22
CA LYS A 128 14.44 -2.03 -27.44
C LYS A 128 15.32 -3.24 -27.14
N ASP A 129 16.34 -3.03 -26.31
CA ASP A 129 17.22 -4.09 -25.83
C ASP A 129 17.07 -4.28 -24.33
N GLN A 130 16.30 -5.29 -23.97
CA GLN A 130 15.97 -5.63 -22.59
C GLN A 130 17.18 -6.13 -21.80
N TRP A 131 18.12 -6.82 -22.48
CA TRP A 131 19.30 -7.35 -21.83
C TRP A 131 20.35 -6.27 -21.58
N ALA A 132 20.54 -5.37 -22.54
CA ALA A 132 21.39 -4.19 -22.34
C ALA A 132 20.82 -3.30 -21.23
N TYR A 133 19.51 -3.13 -21.16
CA TYR A 133 18.86 -2.40 -20.07
C TYR A 133 19.16 -3.05 -18.71
N LEU A 134 18.89 -4.36 -18.55
CA LEU A 134 19.11 -5.09 -17.31
C LEU A 134 20.59 -5.11 -16.89
N TYR A 135 21.51 -5.21 -17.85
CA TYR A 135 22.96 -5.16 -17.58
C TYR A 135 23.39 -3.81 -16.97
N ASN A 136 22.78 -2.71 -17.42
CA ASN A 136 23.13 -1.35 -17.00
C ASN A 136 22.26 -0.82 -15.87
N VAL A 137 21.39 -1.65 -15.28
CA VAL A 137 20.52 -1.21 -14.18
C VAL A 137 21.36 -0.76 -12.98
N LYS A 138 20.99 0.40 -12.44
CA LYS A 138 21.65 0.93 -11.25
C LYS A 138 21.22 0.15 -10.02
N ARG A 139 22.16 -0.01 -9.09
CA ARG A 139 21.95 -0.70 -7.80
C ARG A 139 22.19 0.26 -6.66
N ILE A 140 21.60 -0.02 -5.52
CA ILE A 140 21.82 0.76 -4.29
C ILE A 140 22.50 -0.10 -3.23
N ASP A 141 23.25 0.56 -2.36
CA ASP A 141 23.95 -0.07 -1.25
C ASP A 141 23.07 -0.10 0.00
N GLU A 142 23.38 -0.98 0.95
CA GLU A 142 22.67 -1.07 2.22
C GLU A 142 22.71 0.26 3.00
N CYS A 143 23.77 1.04 2.88
CA CYS A 143 23.89 2.34 3.54
C CYS A 143 22.83 3.35 3.09
N VAL A 144 22.39 3.30 1.83
CA VAL A 144 21.27 4.13 1.33
C VAL A 144 19.96 3.70 1.98
N VAL A 145 19.75 2.40 2.12
CA VAL A 145 18.57 1.85 2.79
C VAL A 145 18.56 2.27 4.26
N ASP A 146 19.67 2.12 4.97
CA ASP A 146 19.77 2.49 6.40
C ASP A 146 19.52 3.99 6.61
N ARG A 147 20.10 4.84 5.76
CA ARG A 147 19.87 6.28 5.82
C ARG A 147 18.39 6.63 5.66
N LEU A 148 17.73 6.11 4.65
CA LEU A 148 16.31 6.38 4.39
C LEU A 148 15.41 5.81 5.49
N LEU A 149 15.75 4.66 6.07
CA LEU A 149 15.05 4.12 7.22
C LEU A 149 15.16 5.02 8.45
N VAL A 150 16.32 5.66 8.68
CA VAL A 150 16.51 6.62 9.78
C VAL A 150 15.78 7.93 9.51
N GLU A 151 15.88 8.47 8.30
CA GLU A 151 15.23 9.73 7.90
C GLU A 151 13.70 9.65 7.96
N HIS A 152 13.13 8.47 7.68
CA HIS A 152 11.68 8.24 7.57
C HIS A 152 11.12 7.26 8.61
N GLN A 153 11.80 7.09 9.76
CA GLN A 153 11.39 6.13 10.80
C GLN A 153 9.93 6.28 11.29
N GLN A 154 9.38 7.48 11.20
CA GLN A 154 8.01 7.77 11.65
C GLN A 154 6.92 7.38 10.63
N GLU A 155 7.29 6.93 9.44
CA GLU A 155 6.38 6.69 8.32
C GLU A 155 6.13 5.21 8.03
N ASP A 156 6.59 4.32 8.92
CA ASP A 156 6.52 2.88 8.69
C ASP A 156 5.09 2.31 8.79
N PHE A 157 4.48 2.07 7.63
CA PHE A 157 3.25 1.27 7.51
C PHE A 157 3.46 -0.23 7.83
N GLY A 158 4.69 -0.62 8.13
CA GLY A 158 5.12 -2.00 8.34
C GLY A 158 4.41 -2.75 9.47
N ALA A 159 3.72 -2.05 10.34
CA ALA A 159 2.97 -2.66 11.44
C ALA A 159 1.82 -3.59 10.99
N LEU A 160 1.30 -3.42 9.77
CA LEU A 160 0.30 -4.35 9.21
C LEU A 160 0.90 -5.66 8.69
N ALA A 161 2.22 -5.72 8.53
CA ALA A 161 2.92 -6.84 7.87
C ALA A 161 3.71 -7.72 8.81
N THR A 162 3.92 -7.36 10.05
CA THR A 162 4.67 -8.18 11.01
C THR A 162 3.80 -9.28 11.56
N SER A 163 4.04 -10.39 10.99
CA SER A 163 3.70 -11.65 11.61
C SER A 163 4.60 -11.88 12.80
N SER A 164 4.10 -12.57 13.65
CA SER A 164 4.56 -13.79 14.22
C SER A 164 4.77 -13.83 15.71
N GLU A 165 4.93 -12.79 16.49
CA GLU A 165 5.00 -13.04 17.94
C GLU A 165 4.47 -11.91 18.82
N ALA A 166 4.32 -10.70 18.31
CA ALA A 166 3.58 -9.67 19.03
C ALA A 166 2.08 -9.83 18.74
N LYS A 167 1.31 -9.89 19.79
CA LYS A 167 -0.15 -9.91 19.69
C LYS A 167 -0.60 -8.62 18.98
N PRO A 168 -1.68 -8.63 18.18
CA PRO A 168 -2.12 -7.47 17.39
C PRO A 168 -2.29 -6.18 18.19
N TRP A 169 -2.47 -6.28 19.50
CA TRP A 169 -2.63 -5.17 20.44
C TRP A 169 -1.33 -4.71 21.11
N GLU A 170 -0.19 -5.39 20.88
CA GLU A 170 1.12 -5.06 21.42
C GLU A 170 1.99 -4.27 20.43
N ILE A 171 1.48 -4.04 19.21
CA ILE A 171 2.18 -3.31 18.17
C ILE A 171 1.95 -1.81 18.41
N PRO A 172 2.98 -1.01 18.73
CA PRO A 172 2.80 0.42 18.87
C PRO A 172 2.35 1.01 17.53
N ILE A 173 1.22 1.69 17.54
CA ILE A 173 0.72 2.47 16.39
C ILE A 173 1.60 3.72 16.33
N VAL A 174 2.68 3.67 15.55
CA VAL A 174 3.57 4.80 15.38
C VAL A 174 3.21 5.54 14.10
N GLN A 175 2.16 6.33 14.15
CA GLN A 175 2.04 7.58 13.40
C GLN A 175 1.29 8.54 14.30
N GLU A 176 2.00 9.49 14.85
CA GLU A 176 1.39 10.58 15.58
C GLU A 176 0.71 11.51 14.56
N VAL A 177 -0.57 11.26 14.34
CA VAL A 177 -1.45 12.26 13.75
C VAL A 177 -1.48 13.41 14.75
N ALA A 178 -1.06 14.59 14.31
CA ALA A 178 -1.02 15.77 15.16
C ALA A 178 -2.35 16.54 15.05
N ARG A 179 -2.65 17.37 16.05
CA ARG A 179 -3.81 18.27 16.01
C ARG A 179 -3.84 19.16 14.76
N THR A 180 -2.66 19.52 14.25
CA THR A 180 -2.49 20.33 13.03
C THR A 180 -2.94 19.64 11.75
N ASP A 181 -3.16 18.33 11.79
CA ASP A 181 -3.64 17.55 10.66
C ASP A 181 -5.17 17.60 10.47
N PHE A 182 -5.86 18.36 11.34
CA PHE A 182 -7.30 18.59 11.30
C PHE A 182 -7.62 20.09 11.22
N ASP A 183 -8.73 20.42 10.57
CA ASP A 183 -9.32 21.75 10.66
C ASP A 183 -9.95 21.98 12.05
N SER A 184 -10.29 23.22 12.35
CA SER A 184 -10.65 23.71 13.69
C SER A 184 -11.80 22.97 14.39
N LYS A 185 -12.77 22.40 13.66
CA LYS A 185 -13.85 21.59 14.21
C LYS A 185 -14.32 20.54 13.18
N LEU A 186 -14.20 19.28 13.52
CA LEU A 186 -14.57 18.18 12.64
C LEU A 186 -16.08 17.87 12.77
N LYS A 187 -16.83 17.94 11.67
CA LYS A 187 -18.24 17.56 11.61
C LYS A 187 -18.37 16.19 10.96
N ILE A 188 -18.80 15.20 11.73
CA ILE A 188 -18.97 13.81 11.31
C ILE A 188 -20.46 13.53 11.13
N ASN A 189 -20.86 13.10 9.95
CA ASN A 189 -22.23 12.65 9.74
C ASN A 189 -22.32 11.13 9.94
N LYS A 190 -23.23 10.68 10.77
CA LYS A 190 -23.50 9.26 11.03
C LYS A 190 -24.87 8.90 10.46
N SER A 191 -24.89 7.91 9.56
CA SER A 191 -26.11 7.39 8.94
C SER A 191 -26.00 5.87 8.80
N ASP A 192 -26.10 5.33 7.60
CA ASP A 192 -25.75 3.95 7.25
C ASP A 192 -24.25 3.66 7.49
N ASN A 193 -23.43 4.66 7.23
CA ASN A 193 -21.99 4.71 7.48
C ASN A 193 -21.62 5.99 8.27
N ILE A 194 -20.34 6.17 8.52
CA ILE A 194 -19.75 7.37 9.10
C ILE A 194 -19.08 8.15 7.97
N TYR A 195 -19.49 9.39 7.78
CA TYR A 195 -19.02 10.28 6.72
C TYR A 195 -18.17 11.39 7.31
N ILE A 196 -16.88 11.43 6.94
CA ILE A 196 -15.90 12.40 7.43
C ILE A 196 -15.50 13.29 6.25
N PRO A 197 -15.66 14.64 6.33
CA PRO A 197 -15.32 15.52 5.23
C PRO A 197 -13.83 15.48 4.88
N LEU A 198 -13.50 15.24 3.62
CA LEU A 198 -12.12 15.20 3.13
C LEU A 198 -11.42 16.55 3.25
N SER A 199 -12.18 17.64 3.15
CA SER A 199 -11.67 19.00 3.28
C SER A 199 -11.14 19.34 4.67
N SER A 200 -11.58 18.60 5.70
CA SER A 200 -11.27 18.88 7.11
C SER A 200 -10.16 18.01 7.69
N ILE A 201 -9.57 17.12 6.90
CA ILE A 201 -8.57 16.16 7.34
C ILE A 201 -7.41 16.04 6.36
N SER A 202 -6.18 15.89 6.90
CA SER A 202 -5.00 15.66 6.08
C SER A 202 -4.95 14.22 5.53
N SER A 203 -4.13 14.00 4.52
CA SER A 203 -3.88 12.66 3.97
C SER A 203 -3.36 11.68 5.02
N LYS A 204 -2.63 12.14 6.05
CA LYS A 204 -2.18 11.31 7.17
C LYS A 204 -3.35 10.78 7.99
N VAL A 205 -4.33 11.65 8.29
CA VAL A 205 -5.55 11.28 9.00
C VAL A 205 -6.36 10.28 8.19
N ILE A 206 -6.52 10.51 6.90
CA ILE A 206 -7.22 9.58 6.00
C ILE A 206 -6.59 8.19 6.08
N ASN A 207 -5.27 8.11 5.99
CA ASN A 207 -4.55 6.83 6.05
C ASN A 207 -4.70 6.14 7.42
N GLN A 208 -4.70 6.90 8.51
CA GLN A 208 -4.94 6.35 9.85
C GLN A 208 -6.37 5.83 10.00
N LEU A 209 -7.36 6.57 9.50
CA LEU A 209 -8.76 6.16 9.53
C LEU A 209 -8.99 4.90 8.69
N LYS A 210 -8.42 4.81 7.49
CA LYS A 210 -8.49 3.59 6.66
C LYS A 210 -8.00 2.35 7.40
N ARG A 211 -6.99 2.47 8.26
CA ARG A 211 -6.48 1.34 9.04
C ARG A 211 -7.51 0.78 10.01
N PHE A 212 -8.38 1.63 10.57
CA PHE A 212 -9.45 1.15 11.45
C PHE A 212 -10.46 0.28 10.71
N ALA A 213 -10.63 0.50 9.40
CA ALA A 213 -11.51 -0.28 8.54
C ALA A 213 -10.80 -1.40 7.78
N ALA A 214 -9.49 -1.61 8.01
CA ALA A 214 -8.68 -2.59 7.31
C ALA A 214 -8.40 -3.81 8.18
N PHE A 215 -8.53 -5.01 7.62
CA PHE A 215 -8.25 -6.26 8.31
C PHE A 215 -7.64 -7.30 7.36
N LYS A 216 -6.92 -8.27 7.96
CA LYS A 216 -6.33 -9.38 7.22
C LYS A 216 -7.42 -10.23 6.60
N ASN A 217 -7.31 -10.53 5.29
CA ASN A 217 -8.25 -11.41 4.61
C ASN A 217 -8.04 -12.88 5.01
N PRO A 218 -8.97 -13.51 5.75
CA PRO A 218 -8.80 -14.89 6.21
C PRO A 218 -8.64 -15.90 5.07
N ASP A 219 -9.33 -15.65 3.94
CA ASP A 219 -9.28 -16.53 2.77
C ASP A 219 -7.89 -16.53 2.12
N PHE A 220 -7.26 -15.35 2.04
CA PHE A 220 -5.89 -15.24 1.55
C PHE A 220 -4.93 -16.08 2.39
N TYR A 221 -4.96 -15.93 3.71
CA TYR A 221 -4.03 -16.64 4.61
C TYR A 221 -4.34 -18.12 4.70
N SER A 222 -5.61 -18.52 4.63
CA SER A 222 -6.01 -19.91 4.57
C SER A 222 -5.48 -20.61 3.31
N LYS A 223 -5.67 -20.00 2.14
CA LYS A 223 -5.15 -20.51 0.88
C LYS A 223 -3.63 -20.54 0.83
N GLN A 224 -2.98 -19.49 1.38
CA GLN A 224 -1.53 -19.45 1.49
C GLN A 224 -1.00 -20.61 2.35
N ALA A 225 -1.61 -20.89 3.50
CA ALA A 225 -1.24 -22.00 4.37
C ALA A 225 -1.41 -23.36 3.68
N MET A 226 -2.44 -23.52 2.87
CA MET A 226 -2.70 -24.72 2.08
C MET A 226 -1.87 -24.79 0.79
N ARG A 227 -0.98 -23.80 0.52
CA ARG A 227 -0.19 -23.70 -0.72
C ARG A 227 -1.03 -23.64 -2.01
N ILE A 228 -2.27 -23.16 -1.91
CA ILE A 228 -3.16 -22.91 -3.04
C ILE A 228 -2.86 -21.52 -3.60
N SER A 229 -3.12 -21.32 -4.90
CA SER A 229 -2.97 -20.02 -5.53
C SER A 229 -3.83 -18.96 -4.81
N THR A 230 -3.19 -17.84 -4.46
CA THR A 230 -3.85 -16.67 -3.89
C THR A 230 -4.09 -15.57 -4.94
N TYR A 231 -4.02 -15.94 -6.20
CA TYR A 231 -4.29 -15.04 -7.33
C TYR A 231 -5.71 -14.46 -7.21
N ASN A 232 -5.85 -13.17 -7.41
CA ASN A 232 -7.10 -12.42 -7.25
C ASN A 232 -7.71 -12.41 -5.85
N ILE A 233 -6.93 -12.73 -4.81
CA ILE A 233 -7.40 -12.64 -3.43
C ILE A 233 -6.60 -11.57 -2.71
N PRO A 234 -7.20 -10.43 -2.35
CA PRO A 234 -6.50 -9.38 -1.67
C PRO A 234 -6.05 -9.86 -0.29
N ARG A 235 -4.85 -9.48 0.11
CA ARG A 235 -4.26 -9.85 1.40
C ARG A 235 -4.92 -9.10 2.57
N ILE A 236 -5.33 -7.86 2.30
CA ILE A 236 -5.98 -6.97 3.25
C ILE A 236 -7.30 -6.54 2.63
N ILE A 237 -8.35 -6.59 3.41
CA ILE A 237 -9.64 -6.03 3.04
C ILE A 237 -9.77 -4.69 3.75
N CYS A 238 -9.91 -3.61 3.01
CA CYS A 238 -10.26 -2.29 3.53
C CYS A 238 -11.73 -2.01 3.23
N ARG A 239 -12.50 -1.64 4.25
CA ARG A 239 -13.93 -1.29 4.12
C ARG A 239 -14.18 0.21 4.18
N ALA A 240 -13.11 1.02 4.22
CA ALA A 240 -13.23 2.45 4.00
C ALA A 240 -13.38 2.72 2.50
N ASP A 241 -14.26 3.63 2.18
CA ASP A 241 -14.54 4.05 0.80
C ASP A 241 -14.48 5.58 0.69
N PHE A 242 -14.57 6.10 -0.51
CA PHE A 242 -14.57 7.53 -0.79
C PHE A 242 -15.76 7.90 -1.67
N ASN A 243 -16.30 9.07 -1.40
CA ASN A 243 -17.01 9.82 -2.42
C ASN A 243 -16.30 11.16 -2.64
N ASP A 244 -16.82 12.00 -3.52
CA ASP A 244 -16.16 13.26 -3.92
C ASP A 244 -15.86 14.21 -2.74
N GLU A 245 -16.60 14.12 -1.64
CA GLU A 245 -16.54 15.05 -0.51
C GLU A 245 -16.17 14.37 0.82
N PHE A 246 -16.38 13.07 0.96
CA PHE A 246 -16.30 12.38 2.24
C PHE A 246 -15.48 11.09 2.17
N LEU A 247 -14.72 10.83 3.22
CA LEU A 247 -14.26 9.50 3.58
C LEU A 247 -15.44 8.75 4.23
N VAL A 248 -15.78 7.60 3.66
CA VAL A 248 -16.89 6.77 4.14
C VAL A 248 -16.33 5.62 4.96
N MET A 249 -16.70 5.56 6.25
CA MET A 249 -16.20 4.57 7.19
C MET A 249 -17.33 3.67 7.69
N PRO A 250 -17.08 2.37 7.88
CA PRO A 250 -18.07 1.49 8.51
C PRO A 250 -18.43 1.96 9.92
N ARG A 251 -19.69 1.80 10.31
CA ARG A 251 -20.18 2.16 11.67
C ARG A 251 -19.41 1.49 12.81
N GLY A 252 -18.89 0.28 12.57
CA GLY A 252 -18.07 -0.42 13.56
C GLY A 252 -16.74 0.26 13.91
N CYS A 253 -16.31 1.26 13.13
CA CYS A 253 -15.11 2.05 13.41
C CYS A 253 -15.36 3.26 14.33
N GLU A 254 -16.61 3.52 14.75
CA GLU A 254 -17.00 4.71 15.52
C GLU A 254 -16.17 4.88 16.80
N GLU A 255 -16.07 3.83 17.60
CA GLU A 255 -15.33 3.87 18.87
C GLU A 255 -13.83 4.18 18.65
N ALA A 256 -13.22 3.57 17.64
CA ALA A 256 -11.82 3.81 17.31
C ALA A 256 -11.57 5.23 16.82
N ILE A 257 -12.49 5.78 16.01
CA ILE A 257 -12.45 7.17 15.53
C ILE A 257 -12.55 8.14 16.71
N ILE A 258 -13.54 7.94 17.59
CA ILE A 258 -13.76 8.79 18.77
C ILE A 258 -12.56 8.73 19.73
N ALA A 259 -12.01 7.54 19.97
CA ALA A 259 -10.84 7.36 20.82
C ALA A 259 -9.63 8.13 20.25
N MET A 260 -9.40 8.06 18.94
CA MET A 260 -8.34 8.82 18.27
C MET A 260 -8.55 10.34 18.40
N LEU A 261 -9.74 10.84 18.09
CA LEU A 261 -10.06 12.27 18.18
C LEU A 261 -9.90 12.80 19.62
N SER A 262 -10.35 12.02 20.58
CA SER A 262 -10.23 12.35 22.01
C SER A 262 -8.78 12.39 22.48
N SER A 263 -7.95 11.42 22.05
CA SER A 263 -6.52 11.39 22.39
C SER A 263 -5.75 12.59 21.87
N LEU A 264 -6.18 13.13 20.72
CA LEU A 264 -5.59 14.31 20.08
C LEU A 264 -6.23 15.63 20.51
N SER A 265 -7.23 15.57 21.40
CA SER A 265 -8.01 16.74 21.86
C SER A 265 -8.60 17.53 20.68
N ILE A 266 -9.16 16.82 19.71
CA ILE A 266 -9.83 17.42 18.55
C ILE A 266 -11.29 17.69 18.90
N ASP A 267 -11.75 18.91 18.62
CA ASP A 267 -13.15 19.25 18.76
C ASP A 267 -13.95 18.64 17.59
N TYR A 268 -14.91 17.78 17.91
CA TYR A 268 -15.76 17.16 16.90
C TYR A 268 -17.24 17.23 17.28
N GLU A 269 -18.08 17.13 16.26
CA GLU A 269 -19.53 17.08 16.38
C GLU A 269 -20.07 15.92 15.54
N ILE A 270 -20.79 15.01 16.18
CA ILE A 270 -21.46 13.91 15.47
C ILE A 270 -22.89 14.30 15.20
N ILE A 271 -23.24 14.40 13.93
CA ILE A 271 -24.62 14.66 13.46
C ILE A 271 -25.24 13.30 13.14
N ASP A 272 -26.07 12.82 14.05
CA ASP A 272 -26.76 11.53 13.87
C ASP A 272 -27.97 11.71 12.91
N LYS A 273 -27.88 11.05 11.76
CA LYS A 273 -28.92 11.00 10.73
C LYS A 273 -29.43 9.57 10.53
N THR A 274 -29.27 8.72 11.54
CA THR A 274 -29.75 7.33 11.45
C THR A 274 -31.29 7.31 11.43
N ASN A 275 -31.86 6.56 10.50
CA ASN A 275 -33.29 6.30 10.48
C ASN A 275 -33.63 5.35 11.65
N HIS A 276 -34.25 5.87 12.69
CA HIS A 276 -34.93 5.05 13.67
C HIS A 276 -36.23 4.59 13.01
N GLY A 277 -36.27 3.31 12.56
CA GLY A 277 -37.47 2.75 11.95
C GLY A 277 -38.70 3.06 12.81
N LYS A 278 -39.82 3.40 12.16
CA LYS A 278 -41.09 3.55 12.85
C LYS A 278 -41.45 2.21 13.48
N SER A 279 -41.53 2.19 14.83
CA SER A 279 -42.13 1.08 15.60
C SER A 279 -43.60 0.96 15.24
#